data_c9ac182bacc81e0ae02b03b61989c8d8
#
_entry.id   c9ac182bacc81e0ae02b03b61989c8d8
#
_cell.length_a   1.000
_cell.length_b   1.000
_cell.length_c   1.000
_cell.angle_alpha   90.00
_cell.angle_beta   90.00
_cell.angle_gamma   90.00
#
_symmetry.space_group_name_H-M   'P 1'
#
loop_
_entity.id
_entity.type
_entity.pdbx_description
1 polymer ?
#
loop_
_entity_poly.entity_id
_entity_poly.type
_entity_poly.pdbx_seq_one_letter_code
_entity_poly.pdbx_strand_id
1 'polypeptide(L)'
;MKTILLTVLLLSISGQLVYAERIKDLASIAGVRSNQLVGYGVVVGLNKSGDKTKFTGQSLRSMLARLGLTLPPGVDPKAKNIAAVALHADLPAFSKPGQKIDVTVSSIGDAKSLRGGSLLMSPLKGADGNLYAVAQGNLVVGGLSASGQDGSKITVNNPSVGRIPNGATVERSVPTAFNKGNSLVFNLHTSDFTTANRMVEAINKVLGPETAKALDATSVRVSAPLDPSQRVSFASLVENMQVLPDDAPARVIVNSRSGTVVINGKVRVQPTAVSHGSLTVTISENEQVNQPNALAGGDTVVTPQSEVKVEEGGLGKAGNHMFVFNPGVTLDEIVKSVNKVGAGPSDLVAILEALKSAGALRAELIII
;
A
#
# COMPACT_ATOMS: atom_id res chain seq x y z
N MET A 1 53.31 -9.63 16.64
CA MET A 1 52.11 -9.71 17.52
C MET A 1 51.40 -8.36 17.68
N LYS A 2 52.03 -7.20 17.77
CA LYS A 2 51.32 -5.88 17.89
C LYS A 2 50.54 -5.49 16.63
N THR A 3 50.98 -5.85 15.44
CA THR A 3 50.31 -5.53 14.18
C THR A 3 49.06 -6.37 13.94
N ILE A 4 49.03 -7.66 14.42
CA ILE A 4 47.87 -8.55 14.32
C ILE A 4 46.74 -8.08 15.30
N LEU A 5 47.12 -7.55 16.47
CA LEU A 5 46.16 -7.03 17.44
C LEU A 5 45.45 -5.75 16.97
N LEU A 6 46.12 -4.95 16.15
CA LEU A 6 45.58 -3.71 15.58
C LEU A 6 44.60 -4.00 14.45
N THR A 7 44.87 -5.03 13.63
CA THR A 7 43.96 -5.47 12.54
C THR A 7 42.70 -6.14 13.10
N VAL A 8 42.76 -6.87 14.18
CA VAL A 8 41.59 -7.49 14.83
C VAL A 8 40.70 -6.42 15.48
N LEU A 9 41.30 -5.34 16.02
CA LEU A 9 40.53 -4.24 16.60
C LEU A 9 39.82 -3.38 15.55
N LEU A 10 40.34 -3.30 14.30
CA LEU A 10 39.68 -2.59 13.20
C LEU A 10 38.52 -3.37 12.56
N LEU A 11 38.50 -4.71 12.68
CA LEU A 11 37.42 -5.56 12.14
C LEU A 11 36.19 -5.65 13.06
N SER A 12 36.28 -5.22 14.32
CA SER A 12 35.16 -5.27 15.27
C SER A 12 34.25 -4.04 15.24
N ILE A 13 34.50 -3.05 14.36
CA ILE A 13 33.62 -1.90 14.13
C ILE A 13 32.80 -2.15 12.85
N SER A 14 32.21 -3.31 12.71
CA SER A 14 31.03 -3.49 11.86
C SER A 14 29.82 -2.89 12.60
N GLY A 15 29.76 -1.55 12.64
CA GLY A 15 28.62 -0.82 13.11
C GLY A 15 27.40 -1.29 12.32
N GLN A 16 26.40 -1.76 13.00
CA GLN A 16 25.08 -2.00 12.39
C GLN A 16 24.70 -0.70 11.72
N LEU A 17 24.52 -0.72 10.41
CA LEU A 17 23.99 0.40 9.64
C LEU A 17 22.54 0.59 10.11
N VAL A 18 22.40 1.43 11.12
CA VAL A 18 21.10 1.90 11.57
C VAL A 18 20.58 2.82 10.48
N TYR A 19 19.60 2.35 9.71
CA TYR A 19 18.99 3.12 8.64
C TYR A 19 18.09 4.20 9.24
N ALA A 20 18.62 5.43 9.30
CA ALA A 20 17.79 6.60 9.57
C ALA A 20 17.03 6.97 8.30
N GLU A 21 15.72 7.17 8.42
CA GLU A 21 14.83 7.59 7.36
C GLU A 21 14.51 9.07 7.48
N ARG A 22 14.20 9.72 6.35
CA ARG A 22 13.81 11.14 6.39
C ARG A 22 12.35 11.25 6.82
N ILE A 23 12.01 12.35 7.49
CA ILE A 23 10.62 12.60 7.92
C ILE A 23 9.64 12.49 6.76
N LYS A 24 9.98 12.97 5.56
CA LYS A 24 9.09 12.85 4.36
C LYS A 24 8.84 11.43 3.88
N ASP A 25 9.69 10.47 4.26
CA ASP A 25 9.51 9.06 3.93
C ASP A 25 8.64 8.36 4.98
N LEU A 26 8.54 8.94 6.20
CA LEU A 26 7.79 8.43 7.34
C LEU A 26 6.44 9.11 7.55
N ALA A 27 6.30 10.38 7.13
CA ALA A 27 5.14 11.20 7.44
C ALA A 27 4.74 12.12 6.28
N SER A 28 3.51 12.54 6.29
CA SER A 28 2.95 13.53 5.37
C SER A 28 2.39 14.73 6.13
N ILE A 29 2.40 15.91 5.51
CA ILE A 29 1.84 17.12 6.11
C ILE A 29 0.30 17.04 6.09
N ALA A 30 -0.32 17.25 7.25
CA ALA A 30 -1.77 17.22 7.39
C ALA A 30 -2.46 18.27 6.49
N GLY A 31 -3.52 17.85 5.81
CA GLY A 31 -4.26 18.69 4.88
C GLY A 31 -3.60 18.89 3.52
N VAL A 32 -2.46 18.24 3.26
CA VAL A 32 -1.82 18.17 1.95
C VAL A 32 -2.11 16.79 1.36
N ARG A 33 -3.14 16.72 0.52
CA ARG A 33 -3.58 15.48 -0.14
C ARG A 33 -4.08 15.73 -1.55
N SER A 34 -4.06 14.73 -2.40
CA SER A 34 -4.81 14.74 -3.64
C SER A 34 -6.32 14.67 -3.35
N ASN A 35 -7.12 15.34 -4.18
CA ASN A 35 -8.57 15.32 -4.08
C ASN A 35 -9.15 14.64 -5.31
N GLN A 36 -10.03 13.66 -5.08
CA GLN A 36 -10.69 12.96 -6.17
C GLN A 36 -11.74 13.84 -6.80
N LEU A 37 -11.71 13.94 -8.14
CA LEU A 37 -12.70 14.60 -8.93
C LEU A 37 -13.51 13.58 -9.71
N VAL A 38 -14.81 13.80 -9.76
CA VAL A 38 -15.74 13.01 -10.54
C VAL A 38 -16.49 13.88 -11.51
N GLY A 39 -16.83 13.32 -12.65
CA GLY A 39 -17.58 14.03 -13.67
C GLY A 39 -18.41 13.08 -14.51
N TYR A 40 -19.24 13.68 -15.33
CA TYR A 40 -20.06 13.02 -16.30
C TYR A 40 -19.91 13.71 -17.63
N GLY A 41 -19.76 12.92 -18.70
CA GLY A 41 -19.54 13.46 -20.02
C GLY A 41 -20.07 12.59 -21.14
N VAL A 42 -19.86 13.06 -22.37
CA VAL A 42 -20.20 12.34 -23.59
C VAL A 42 -18.98 12.24 -24.47
N VAL A 43 -18.65 11.02 -24.88
CA VAL A 43 -17.63 10.73 -25.88
C VAL A 43 -18.29 10.60 -27.24
N VAL A 44 -17.71 11.24 -28.24
CA VAL A 44 -18.19 11.26 -29.63
C VAL A 44 -17.12 10.68 -30.56
N GLY A 45 -17.49 10.39 -31.81
CA GLY A 45 -16.56 9.91 -32.84
C GLY A 45 -16.29 8.40 -32.78
N LEU A 46 -17.09 7.64 -32.03
CA LEU A 46 -16.96 6.20 -31.94
C LEU A 46 -17.40 5.49 -33.23
N ASN A 47 -16.59 4.63 -33.80
CA ASN A 47 -16.90 3.91 -35.05
C ASN A 47 -17.91 2.76 -34.80
N LYS A 48 -19.20 3.07 -34.68
CA LYS A 48 -20.32 2.15 -34.43
C LYS A 48 -20.19 1.32 -33.14
N SER A 49 -19.24 1.65 -32.27
CA SER A 49 -18.96 0.98 -31.01
C SER A 49 -19.59 1.66 -29.79
N GLY A 50 -20.35 2.74 -30.03
CA GLY A 50 -20.97 3.55 -29.00
C GLY A 50 -22.16 2.87 -28.31
N ASP A 51 -22.76 3.61 -27.41
CA ASP A 51 -23.84 3.22 -26.53
C ASP A 51 -25.20 3.42 -27.23
N LYS A 52 -26.11 2.45 -27.06
CA LYS A 52 -27.45 2.49 -27.64
C LYS A 52 -28.53 2.77 -26.60
N THR A 53 -28.16 3.02 -25.35
CA THR A 53 -29.13 3.24 -24.27
C THR A 53 -29.86 4.58 -24.44
N LYS A 54 -31.12 4.62 -23.98
CA LYS A 54 -31.90 5.88 -23.96
C LYS A 54 -31.23 6.98 -23.14
N PHE A 55 -30.47 6.58 -22.13
CA PHE A 55 -29.71 7.46 -21.26
C PHE A 55 -28.66 8.27 -22.03
N THR A 56 -27.92 7.65 -22.93
CA THR A 56 -26.93 8.32 -23.78
C THR A 56 -27.57 9.32 -24.73
N GLY A 57 -28.73 8.99 -25.31
CA GLY A 57 -29.51 9.92 -26.12
C GLY A 57 -29.97 11.17 -25.35
N GLN A 58 -30.45 10.97 -24.12
CA GLN A 58 -30.86 12.06 -23.25
C GLN A 58 -29.66 12.93 -22.81
N SER A 59 -28.52 12.30 -22.54
CA SER A 59 -27.29 13.01 -22.18
C SER A 59 -26.78 13.90 -23.32
N LEU A 60 -26.77 13.37 -24.53
CA LEU A 60 -26.43 14.16 -25.72
C LEU A 60 -27.40 15.33 -25.90
N ARG A 61 -28.70 15.11 -25.76
CA ARG A 61 -29.72 16.18 -25.86
C ARG A 61 -29.46 17.28 -24.83
N SER A 62 -29.22 16.89 -23.57
CA SER A 62 -28.95 17.86 -22.51
C SER A 62 -27.66 18.64 -22.74
N MET A 63 -26.65 18.02 -23.33
CA MET A 63 -25.39 18.67 -23.66
C MET A 63 -25.53 19.62 -24.83
N LEU A 64 -26.22 19.20 -25.90
CA LEU A 64 -26.52 20.08 -27.07
C LEU A 64 -27.32 21.31 -26.65
N ALA A 65 -28.32 21.13 -25.76
CA ALA A 65 -29.11 22.26 -25.23
C ALA A 65 -28.24 23.29 -24.49
N ARG A 66 -27.22 22.81 -23.72
CA ARG A 66 -26.26 23.73 -23.07
C ARG A 66 -25.36 24.47 -24.06
N LEU A 67 -25.15 23.90 -25.25
CA LEU A 67 -24.42 24.55 -26.35
C LEU A 67 -25.32 25.42 -27.25
N GLY A 68 -26.58 25.61 -26.86
CA GLY A 68 -27.55 26.41 -27.61
C GLY A 68 -28.24 25.66 -28.75
N LEU A 69 -28.02 24.36 -28.90
CA LEU A 69 -28.63 23.51 -29.91
C LEU A 69 -29.79 22.70 -29.30
N THR A 70 -31.02 23.04 -29.68
CA THR A 70 -32.23 22.30 -29.27
C THR A 70 -32.67 21.34 -30.34
N LEU A 71 -32.79 20.05 -30.00
CA LEU A 71 -33.39 19.05 -30.88
C LEU A 71 -34.92 19.17 -30.84
N PRO A 72 -35.62 19.00 -31.97
CA PRO A 72 -37.09 18.99 -32.02
C PRO A 72 -37.68 17.94 -31.06
N PRO A 73 -38.88 18.18 -30.49
CA PRO A 73 -39.59 17.17 -29.68
C PRO A 73 -39.80 15.89 -30.48
N GLY A 74 -39.58 14.74 -29.83
CA GLY A 74 -39.76 13.41 -30.43
C GLY A 74 -38.57 12.89 -31.25
N VAL A 75 -37.55 13.69 -31.50
CA VAL A 75 -36.31 13.21 -32.13
C VAL A 75 -35.42 12.55 -31.05
N ASP A 76 -35.30 11.21 -31.12
CA ASP A 76 -34.37 10.49 -30.28
C ASP A 76 -33.05 10.29 -31.05
N PRO A 77 -31.94 10.89 -30.59
CA PRO A 77 -30.65 10.77 -31.28
C PRO A 77 -30.11 9.35 -31.09
N LYS A 78 -30.48 8.43 -31.98
CA LYS A 78 -29.91 7.06 -32.06
C LYS A 78 -28.51 7.10 -32.66
N ALA A 79 -27.59 7.66 -31.93
CA ALA A 79 -26.21 7.78 -32.41
C ALA A 79 -25.36 6.60 -31.91
N LYS A 80 -25.03 5.67 -32.80
CA LYS A 80 -24.10 4.56 -32.54
C LYS A 80 -22.65 5.02 -32.34
N ASN A 81 -22.39 6.31 -32.50
CA ASN A 81 -21.05 6.91 -32.48
C ASN A 81 -20.77 7.72 -31.20
N ILE A 82 -21.64 7.58 -30.20
CA ILE A 82 -21.53 8.30 -28.93
C ILE A 82 -21.61 7.34 -27.75
N ALA A 83 -21.04 7.72 -26.62
CA ALA A 83 -21.17 7.00 -25.36
C ALA A 83 -21.26 7.98 -24.19
N ALA A 84 -22.13 7.69 -23.25
CA ALA A 84 -22.17 8.32 -21.96
C ALA A 84 -21.06 7.75 -21.07
N VAL A 85 -20.30 8.63 -20.43
CA VAL A 85 -19.11 8.23 -19.68
C VAL A 85 -19.04 8.88 -18.30
N ALA A 86 -18.54 8.11 -17.34
CA ALA A 86 -18.04 8.61 -16.07
C ALA A 86 -16.60 9.06 -16.23
N LEU A 87 -16.27 10.15 -15.56
CA LEU A 87 -14.95 10.77 -15.56
C LEU A 87 -14.38 10.71 -14.15
N HIS A 88 -13.13 10.35 -14.05
CA HIS A 88 -12.36 10.34 -12.80
C HIS A 88 -11.03 11.02 -13.02
N ALA A 89 -10.64 11.89 -12.10
CA ALA A 89 -9.33 12.52 -12.09
C ALA A 89 -8.89 12.77 -10.66
N ASP A 90 -7.58 12.75 -10.44
CA ASP A 90 -6.97 13.12 -9.18
C ASP A 90 -6.40 14.53 -9.31
N LEU A 91 -6.88 15.43 -8.46
CA LEU A 91 -6.38 16.79 -8.36
C LEU A 91 -5.24 16.80 -7.31
N PRO A 92 -3.98 16.92 -7.72
CA PRO A 92 -2.85 16.99 -6.78
C PRO A 92 -3.00 18.16 -5.80
N ALA A 93 -2.39 18.01 -4.63
CA ALA A 93 -2.27 19.12 -3.70
C ALA A 93 -1.56 20.31 -4.35
N PHE A 94 -1.93 21.51 -3.96
CA PHE A 94 -1.37 22.77 -4.47
C PHE A 94 -1.55 23.04 -5.97
N SER A 95 -2.38 22.28 -6.66
CA SER A 95 -2.67 22.52 -8.08
C SER A 95 -3.19 23.96 -8.29
N LYS A 96 -2.68 24.61 -9.34
CA LYS A 96 -3.05 25.98 -9.71
C LYS A 96 -3.97 25.99 -10.92
N PRO A 97 -4.84 26.99 -11.07
CA PRO A 97 -5.61 27.21 -12.29
C PRO A 97 -4.69 27.23 -13.52
N GLY A 98 -5.13 26.56 -14.59
CA GLY A 98 -4.36 26.39 -15.83
C GLY A 98 -3.48 25.16 -15.88
N GLN A 99 -3.21 24.48 -14.77
CA GLN A 99 -2.49 23.20 -14.78
C GLN A 99 -3.34 22.10 -15.40
N LYS A 100 -2.67 21.16 -16.04
CA LYS A 100 -3.31 20.00 -16.67
C LYS A 100 -3.16 18.76 -15.83
N ILE A 101 -4.24 17.96 -15.77
CA ILE A 101 -4.29 16.69 -15.07
C ILE A 101 -4.84 15.60 -16.00
N ASP A 102 -4.50 14.36 -15.71
CA ASP A 102 -4.96 13.20 -16.46
C ASP A 102 -6.41 12.86 -16.09
N VAL A 103 -7.13 12.34 -17.06
CA VAL A 103 -8.54 11.94 -16.87
C VAL A 103 -8.72 10.48 -17.27
N THR A 104 -9.33 9.70 -16.41
CA THR A 104 -9.82 8.35 -16.73
C THR A 104 -11.28 8.46 -17.14
N VAL A 105 -11.61 7.81 -18.24
CA VAL A 105 -12.93 7.85 -18.89
C VAL A 105 -13.47 6.43 -18.94
N SER A 106 -14.61 6.17 -18.35
CA SER A 106 -15.24 4.84 -18.29
C SER A 106 -16.67 4.90 -18.84
N SER A 107 -17.03 4.00 -19.74
CA SER A 107 -18.39 3.92 -20.26
C SER A 107 -19.38 3.53 -19.17
N ILE A 108 -20.52 4.23 -19.10
CA ILE A 108 -21.61 3.92 -18.17
C ILE A 108 -22.62 2.96 -18.81
N GLY A 109 -22.77 3.04 -20.14
CA GLY A 109 -23.73 2.28 -20.89
C GLY A 109 -23.15 1.00 -21.52
N ASP A 110 -23.72 0.59 -22.64
CA ASP A 110 -23.38 -0.64 -23.38
C ASP A 110 -22.34 -0.44 -24.49
N ALA A 111 -21.56 0.65 -24.43
CA ALA A 111 -20.52 0.91 -25.42
C ALA A 111 -19.49 -0.21 -25.46
N LYS A 112 -19.28 -0.75 -26.66
CA LYS A 112 -18.37 -1.88 -26.87
C LYS A 112 -16.88 -1.46 -26.82
N SER A 113 -16.59 -0.20 -27.20
CA SER A 113 -15.26 0.36 -27.18
C SER A 113 -15.32 1.88 -27.25
N LEU A 114 -14.44 2.55 -26.51
CA LEU A 114 -14.24 4.01 -26.56
C LEU A 114 -13.08 4.41 -27.49
N ARG A 115 -12.50 3.46 -28.21
CA ARG A 115 -11.33 3.71 -29.07
C ARG A 115 -11.65 4.68 -30.19
N GLY A 116 -10.76 5.65 -30.39
CA GLY A 116 -10.91 6.71 -31.40
C GLY A 116 -11.90 7.82 -31.04
N GLY A 117 -12.53 7.70 -29.86
CA GLY A 117 -13.45 8.72 -29.38
C GLY A 117 -12.77 9.95 -28.81
N SER A 118 -13.51 11.06 -28.83
CA SER A 118 -13.13 12.32 -28.20
C SER A 118 -14.17 12.71 -27.14
N LEU A 119 -13.70 13.05 -25.94
CA LEU A 119 -14.54 13.58 -24.88
C LEU A 119 -14.90 15.03 -25.16
N LEU A 120 -16.18 15.33 -25.16
CA LEU A 120 -16.67 16.71 -25.20
C LEU A 120 -16.44 17.38 -23.84
N MET A 121 -16.33 18.71 -23.86
CA MET A 121 -16.10 19.53 -22.67
C MET A 121 -17.04 19.14 -21.53
N SER A 122 -16.46 18.68 -20.43
CA SER A 122 -17.19 18.08 -19.31
C SER A 122 -16.63 18.58 -17.97
N PRO A 123 -17.50 19.01 -17.04
CA PRO A 123 -17.06 19.48 -15.73
C PRO A 123 -16.63 18.32 -14.83
N LEU A 124 -15.55 18.54 -14.08
CA LEU A 124 -15.09 17.68 -13.00
C LEU A 124 -15.34 18.36 -11.65
N LYS A 125 -16.06 17.67 -10.77
CA LYS A 125 -16.48 18.18 -9.46
C LYS A 125 -15.81 17.42 -8.34
N GLY A 126 -15.53 18.11 -7.25
CA GLY A 126 -15.12 17.49 -5.99
C GLY A 126 -16.31 16.90 -5.22
N ALA A 127 -16.01 16.26 -4.09
CA ALA A 127 -17.02 15.70 -3.19
C ALA A 127 -17.97 16.77 -2.60
N ASP A 128 -17.53 18.02 -2.56
CA ASP A 128 -18.33 19.18 -2.15
C ASP A 128 -19.28 19.71 -3.25
N GLY A 129 -19.29 19.08 -4.43
CA GLY A 129 -20.11 19.46 -5.56
C GLY A 129 -19.59 20.64 -6.38
N ASN A 130 -18.51 21.30 -5.96
CA ASN A 130 -17.92 22.42 -6.67
C ASN A 130 -17.12 21.97 -7.90
N LEU A 131 -17.09 22.85 -8.93
CA LEU A 131 -16.27 22.65 -10.12
C LEU A 131 -14.80 22.97 -9.81
N TYR A 132 -13.91 22.02 -10.11
CA TYR A 132 -12.46 22.17 -9.91
C TYR A 132 -11.66 22.08 -11.20
N ALA A 133 -12.14 21.31 -12.19
CA ALA A 133 -11.47 21.18 -13.47
C ALA A 133 -12.48 20.95 -14.60
N VAL A 134 -12.04 21.19 -15.83
CA VAL A 134 -12.82 20.92 -17.04
C VAL A 134 -12.04 19.98 -17.94
N ALA A 135 -12.68 18.84 -18.28
CA ALA A 135 -12.09 17.78 -19.08
C ALA A 135 -12.52 17.85 -20.54
N GLN A 136 -11.59 17.65 -21.47
CA GLN A 136 -11.82 17.52 -22.89
C GLN A 136 -10.63 16.87 -23.58
N GLY A 137 -10.86 16.10 -24.65
CA GLY A 137 -9.75 15.57 -25.47
C GLY A 137 -9.98 14.18 -26.04
N ASN A 138 -8.99 13.71 -26.77
CA ASN A 138 -9.01 12.42 -27.43
C ASN A 138 -8.62 11.29 -26.46
N LEU A 139 -9.35 10.19 -26.52
CA LEU A 139 -9.12 9.05 -25.66
C LEU A 139 -7.99 8.15 -26.20
N VAL A 140 -7.10 7.78 -25.29
CA VAL A 140 -6.15 6.68 -25.49
C VAL A 140 -6.74 5.43 -24.81
N VAL A 141 -7.06 4.42 -25.59
CA VAL A 141 -7.67 3.16 -25.12
C VAL A 141 -6.69 2.01 -25.38
N GLY A 142 -6.25 1.36 -24.30
CA GLY A 142 -5.26 0.28 -24.34
C GLY A 142 -5.83 -1.11 -24.67
N GLY A 143 -7.14 -1.26 -24.82
CA GLY A 143 -7.80 -2.54 -25.06
C GLY A 143 -8.14 -2.77 -26.54
N LEU A 144 -8.18 -4.05 -26.96
CA LEU A 144 -8.66 -4.50 -28.25
C LEU A 144 -9.80 -5.51 -28.05
N SER A 145 -10.90 -5.33 -28.76
CA SER A 145 -11.97 -6.31 -28.86
C SER A 145 -12.22 -6.62 -30.33
N ALA A 146 -12.09 -7.88 -30.72
CA ALA A 146 -12.44 -8.37 -32.03
C ALA A 146 -13.53 -9.44 -31.88
N SER A 147 -14.55 -9.40 -32.76
CA SER A 147 -15.60 -10.41 -32.81
C SER A 147 -15.68 -10.99 -34.24
N GLY A 148 -15.62 -12.32 -34.35
CA GLY A 148 -15.84 -13.02 -35.60
C GLY A 148 -17.34 -13.09 -35.97
N GLN A 149 -17.64 -13.38 -37.25
CA GLN A 149 -19.01 -13.61 -37.68
C GLN A 149 -19.61 -14.93 -37.12
N ASP A 150 -18.74 -15.82 -36.65
CA ASP A 150 -19.07 -17.10 -36.00
C ASP A 150 -19.45 -16.96 -34.51
N GLY A 151 -19.47 -15.73 -33.99
CA GLY A 151 -19.79 -15.46 -32.59
C GLY A 151 -18.56 -15.50 -31.66
N SER A 152 -17.38 -15.85 -32.17
CA SER A 152 -16.14 -15.79 -31.40
C SER A 152 -15.81 -14.36 -31.01
N LYS A 153 -15.39 -14.14 -29.75
CA LYS A 153 -14.99 -12.83 -29.22
C LYS A 153 -13.66 -12.93 -28.49
N ILE A 154 -12.68 -12.21 -28.97
CA ILE A 154 -11.42 -12.02 -28.26
C ILE A 154 -11.39 -10.59 -27.70
N THR A 155 -11.24 -10.47 -26.39
CA THR A 155 -11.08 -9.18 -25.72
C THR A 155 -9.78 -9.20 -24.94
N VAL A 156 -8.86 -8.32 -25.29
CA VAL A 156 -7.60 -8.09 -24.57
C VAL A 156 -7.71 -6.75 -23.89
N ASN A 157 -7.64 -6.73 -22.58
CA ASN A 157 -7.93 -5.57 -21.72
C ASN A 157 -9.37 -5.03 -21.93
N ASN A 158 -9.75 -4.02 -21.15
CA ASN A 158 -11.11 -3.46 -21.23
C ASN A 158 -11.15 -2.27 -22.19
N PRO A 159 -11.75 -2.40 -23.40
CA PRO A 159 -11.82 -1.30 -24.37
C PRO A 159 -12.88 -0.24 -24.03
N SER A 160 -13.72 -0.46 -23.00
CA SER A 160 -14.74 0.50 -22.53
C SER A 160 -14.18 1.49 -21.51
N VAL A 161 -12.86 1.41 -21.20
CA VAL A 161 -12.14 2.36 -20.37
C VAL A 161 -10.99 2.96 -21.18
N GLY A 162 -10.81 4.27 -21.08
CA GLY A 162 -9.72 4.99 -21.71
C GLY A 162 -9.14 6.05 -20.80
N ARG A 163 -8.02 6.64 -21.21
CA ARG A 163 -7.36 7.74 -20.51
C ARG A 163 -7.16 8.90 -21.49
N ILE A 164 -7.26 10.11 -20.98
CA ILE A 164 -6.88 11.33 -21.71
C ILE A 164 -5.71 11.94 -20.95
N PRO A 165 -4.47 11.74 -21.41
CA PRO A 165 -3.31 12.39 -20.81
C PRO A 165 -3.43 13.90 -20.87
N ASN A 166 -3.21 14.59 -19.75
CA ASN A 166 -3.41 16.05 -19.66
C ASN A 166 -4.79 16.52 -20.13
N GLY A 167 -5.81 15.67 -19.94
CA GLY A 167 -7.15 15.83 -20.51
C GLY A 167 -8.04 16.79 -19.76
N ALA A 168 -7.68 17.25 -18.57
CA ALA A 168 -8.44 18.28 -17.88
C ALA A 168 -7.55 19.45 -17.47
N THR A 169 -8.13 20.65 -17.56
CA THR A 169 -7.52 21.89 -17.06
C THR A 169 -8.12 22.23 -15.70
N VAL A 170 -7.28 22.51 -14.73
CA VAL A 170 -7.69 22.96 -13.39
C VAL A 170 -8.24 24.38 -13.48
N GLU A 171 -9.45 24.61 -13.00
CA GLU A 171 -10.09 25.92 -12.96
C GLU A 171 -10.02 26.56 -11.57
N ARG A 172 -9.99 25.74 -10.52
CA ARG A 172 -9.98 26.21 -9.13
C ARG A 172 -9.03 25.36 -8.28
N SER A 173 -8.23 26.03 -7.47
CA SER A 173 -7.39 25.38 -6.45
C SER A 173 -8.22 24.97 -5.23
N VAL A 174 -7.83 23.86 -4.59
CA VAL A 174 -8.39 23.45 -3.29
C VAL A 174 -7.63 24.17 -2.18
N PRO A 175 -8.31 24.87 -1.27
CA PRO A 175 -7.67 25.46 -0.11
C PRO A 175 -7.05 24.38 0.77
N THR A 176 -5.78 24.51 1.13
CA THR A 176 -5.07 23.60 2.04
C THR A 176 -4.87 24.24 3.40
N ALA A 177 -4.73 23.41 4.44
CA ALA A 177 -4.39 23.88 5.78
C ALA A 177 -2.91 24.33 5.89
N PHE A 178 -2.08 24.04 4.88
CA PHE A 178 -0.65 24.33 4.88
C PHE A 178 -0.33 25.79 5.18
N ASN A 179 -1.10 26.74 4.66
CA ASN A 179 -0.87 28.17 4.85
C ASN A 179 -1.69 28.76 6.01
N LYS A 180 -2.31 27.95 6.86
CA LYS A 180 -3.14 28.42 7.97
C LYS A 180 -2.45 28.20 9.32
N GLY A 181 -2.62 29.17 10.22
CA GLY A 181 -2.11 29.06 11.59
C GLY A 181 -0.59 29.18 11.71
N ASN A 182 -0.07 28.94 12.90
CA ASN A 182 1.34 29.07 13.30
C ASN A 182 2.02 27.69 13.48
N SER A 183 1.47 26.64 12.95
CA SER A 183 2.02 25.29 13.07
C SER A 183 1.78 24.48 11.81
N LEU A 184 2.60 23.46 11.61
CA LEU A 184 2.39 22.36 10.68
C LEU A 184 2.17 21.09 11.49
N VAL A 185 1.28 20.21 11.02
CA VAL A 185 1.08 18.90 11.62
C VAL A 185 1.60 17.86 10.62
N PHE A 186 2.51 17.02 11.08
CA PHE A 186 3.03 15.88 10.32
C PHE A 186 2.33 14.62 10.81
N ASN A 187 1.71 13.89 9.89
CA ASN A 187 1.04 12.63 10.19
C ASN A 187 1.90 11.47 9.71
N LEU A 188 2.33 10.62 10.64
CA LEU A 188 3.04 9.38 10.34
C LEU A 188 2.18 8.45 9.46
N HIS A 189 2.79 7.79 8.52
CA HIS A 189 2.11 6.81 7.67
C HIS A 189 1.69 5.56 8.46
N THR A 190 2.48 5.20 9.47
CA THR A 190 2.18 4.10 10.41
C THR A 190 2.12 4.67 11.82
N SER A 191 1.03 4.37 12.53
CA SER A 191 0.83 4.81 13.92
C SER A 191 1.82 4.12 14.85
N ASP A 192 2.70 4.91 15.48
CA ASP A 192 3.69 4.44 16.46
C ASP A 192 4.13 5.56 17.41
N PHE A 193 3.94 5.35 18.71
CA PHE A 193 4.29 6.33 19.74
C PHE A 193 5.81 6.57 19.84
N THR A 194 6.61 5.53 19.65
CA THR A 194 8.06 5.62 19.75
C THR A 194 8.64 6.43 18.59
N THR A 195 8.20 6.15 17.38
CA THR A 195 8.60 6.91 16.18
C THR A 195 8.13 8.35 16.27
N ALA A 196 6.89 8.61 16.74
CA ALA A 196 6.41 9.97 16.96
C ALA A 196 7.29 10.75 17.95
N ASN A 197 7.69 10.15 19.08
CA ASN A 197 8.60 10.76 20.06
C ASN A 197 10.00 10.99 19.48
N ARG A 198 10.57 10.02 18.80
CA ARG A 198 11.89 10.17 18.14
C ARG A 198 11.88 11.29 17.10
N MET A 199 10.76 11.44 16.38
CA MET A 199 10.57 12.55 15.45
C MET A 199 10.55 13.90 16.19
N VAL A 200 9.84 13.99 17.30
CA VAL A 200 9.83 15.20 18.16
C VAL A 200 11.23 15.53 18.66
N GLU A 201 11.97 14.56 19.17
CA GLU A 201 13.34 14.74 19.65
C GLU A 201 14.28 15.23 18.54
N ALA A 202 14.20 14.60 17.34
CA ALA A 202 15.02 15.00 16.20
C ALA A 202 14.74 16.44 15.76
N ILE A 203 13.48 16.85 15.71
CA ILE A 203 13.08 18.21 15.35
C ILE A 203 13.52 19.20 16.43
N ASN A 204 13.26 18.91 17.70
CA ASN A 204 13.61 19.79 18.82
C ASN A 204 15.13 19.95 18.99
N LYS A 205 15.92 18.94 18.65
CA LYS A 205 17.37 19.01 18.65
C LYS A 205 17.92 20.04 17.65
N VAL A 206 17.26 20.21 16.51
CA VAL A 206 17.70 21.11 15.43
C VAL A 206 17.07 22.49 15.55
N LEU A 207 15.79 22.58 15.88
CA LEU A 207 14.99 23.82 15.85
C LEU A 207 14.82 24.47 17.23
N GLY A 208 15.24 23.81 18.29
CA GLY A 208 15.09 24.26 19.65
C GLY A 208 13.97 23.54 20.42
N PRO A 209 14.06 23.57 21.78
CA PRO A 209 13.08 22.85 22.63
C PRO A 209 11.67 23.39 22.43
N GLU A 210 10.70 22.52 22.61
CA GLU A 210 9.26 22.83 22.50
C GLU A 210 8.75 23.25 21.11
N THR A 211 9.59 23.22 20.08
CA THR A 211 9.19 23.51 18.69
C THR A 211 8.27 22.42 18.12
N ALA A 212 8.54 21.16 18.45
CA ALA A 212 7.71 20.01 18.08
C ALA A 212 7.09 19.36 19.31
N LYS A 213 5.85 18.90 19.19
CA LYS A 213 5.10 18.15 20.22
C LYS A 213 4.28 17.03 19.55
N ALA A 214 4.39 15.81 20.08
CA ALA A 214 3.49 14.72 19.67
C ALA A 214 2.10 15.00 20.23
N LEU A 215 1.09 14.86 19.38
CA LEU A 215 -0.32 14.97 19.77
C LEU A 215 -0.89 13.59 20.09
N ASP A 216 -0.49 12.61 19.31
CA ASP A 216 -0.89 11.20 19.43
C ASP A 216 0.16 10.31 18.72
N ALA A 217 -0.12 9.01 18.58
CA ALA A 217 0.77 8.04 17.95
C ALA A 217 1.02 8.29 16.45
N THR A 218 0.25 9.19 15.84
CA THR A 218 0.31 9.46 14.40
C THR A 218 0.74 10.89 14.12
N SER A 219 0.36 11.85 14.96
CA SER A 219 0.40 13.28 14.65
C SER A 219 1.44 14.01 15.47
N VAL A 220 2.35 14.70 14.82
CA VAL A 220 3.36 15.56 15.41
C VAL A 220 3.12 17.00 14.95
N ARG A 221 2.84 17.90 15.90
CA ARG A 221 2.70 19.34 15.64
C ARG A 221 4.05 20.02 15.75
N VAL A 222 4.39 20.84 14.76
CA VAL A 222 5.63 21.62 14.70
C VAL A 222 5.27 23.09 14.54
N SER A 223 5.78 23.95 15.42
CA SER A 223 5.63 25.41 15.30
C SER A 223 6.29 25.90 14.01
N ALA A 224 5.58 26.68 13.21
CA ALA A 224 6.03 27.07 11.88
C ALA A 224 5.84 28.56 11.65
N PRO A 225 6.67 29.19 10.78
CA PRO A 225 6.52 30.60 10.41
C PRO A 225 5.13 30.89 9.82
N LEU A 226 4.65 32.13 10.02
CA LEU A 226 3.40 32.61 9.43
C LEU A 226 3.56 33.00 7.97
N ASP A 227 4.75 33.46 7.58
CA ASP A 227 5.07 33.84 6.20
C ASP A 227 5.06 32.60 5.28
N PRO A 228 4.24 32.58 4.21
CA PRO A 228 4.13 31.45 3.31
C PRO A 228 5.47 31.05 2.65
N SER A 229 6.35 31.99 2.32
CA SER A 229 7.62 31.69 1.67
C SER A 229 8.61 31.02 2.63
N GLN A 230 8.71 31.53 3.85
CA GLN A 230 9.51 30.93 4.92
C GLN A 230 8.95 29.56 5.31
N ARG A 231 7.64 29.39 5.24
CA ARG A 231 6.95 28.16 5.58
C ARG A 231 7.31 27.00 4.63
N VAL A 232 7.48 27.28 3.33
CA VAL A 232 7.95 26.27 2.37
C VAL A 232 9.38 25.83 2.69
N SER A 233 10.28 26.78 2.94
CA SER A 233 11.67 26.48 3.32
C SER A 233 11.74 25.72 4.65
N PHE A 234 10.92 26.10 5.61
CA PHE A 234 10.79 25.42 6.89
C PHE A 234 10.29 23.99 6.75
N ALA A 235 9.21 23.76 5.97
CA ALA A 235 8.70 22.43 5.70
C ALA A 235 9.78 21.56 5.05
N SER A 236 10.48 22.07 4.03
CA SER A 236 11.58 21.37 3.37
C SER A 236 12.71 21.00 4.34
N LEU A 237 13.04 21.89 5.28
CA LEU A 237 14.04 21.59 6.31
C LEU A 237 13.60 20.44 7.20
N VAL A 238 12.36 20.49 7.73
CA VAL A 238 11.82 19.44 8.61
C VAL A 238 11.68 18.10 7.85
N GLU A 239 11.17 18.10 6.64
CA GLU A 239 10.99 16.90 5.82
C GLU A 239 12.29 16.14 5.53
N ASN A 240 13.44 16.84 5.49
CA ASN A 240 14.74 16.23 5.23
C ASN A 240 15.52 15.84 6.50
N MET A 241 14.98 16.10 7.70
CA MET A 241 15.58 15.61 8.95
C MET A 241 15.51 14.08 9.01
N GLN A 242 16.57 13.49 9.54
CA GLN A 242 16.69 12.05 9.70
C GLN A 242 16.13 11.62 11.07
N VAL A 243 15.32 10.58 11.06
CA VAL A 243 14.73 9.94 12.23
C VAL A 243 14.97 8.45 12.13
N LEU A 244 15.27 7.82 13.25
CA LEU A 244 15.31 6.38 13.37
C LEU A 244 13.90 5.89 13.74
N PRO A 245 13.13 5.30 12.82
CA PRO A 245 11.82 4.76 13.16
C PRO A 245 11.96 3.61 14.14
N ASP A 246 10.89 3.30 14.86
CA ASP A 246 10.85 2.06 15.64
C ASP A 246 10.64 0.86 14.72
N ASP A 247 11.04 -0.28 15.24
CA ASP A 247 10.85 -1.52 14.48
C ASP A 247 9.36 -1.84 14.31
N ALA A 248 8.99 -2.25 13.11
CA ALA A 248 7.62 -2.67 12.84
C ALA A 248 7.22 -3.83 13.78
N PRO A 249 5.96 -3.86 14.26
CA PRO A 249 5.47 -4.95 15.10
C PRO A 249 5.62 -6.29 14.37
N ALA A 250 5.81 -7.37 15.15
CA ALA A 250 5.91 -8.72 14.62
C ALA A 250 4.64 -9.06 13.82
N ARG A 251 4.81 -9.36 12.53
CA ARG A 251 3.68 -9.54 11.60
C ARG A 251 3.93 -10.70 10.64
N VAL A 252 2.89 -11.48 10.41
CA VAL A 252 2.85 -12.58 9.44
C VAL A 252 1.74 -12.31 8.45
N ILE A 253 2.07 -12.25 7.17
CA ILE A 253 1.09 -12.07 6.09
C ILE A 253 1.08 -13.35 5.27
N VAL A 254 -0.09 -13.95 5.10
CA VAL A 254 -0.28 -15.17 4.32
C VAL A 254 -1.28 -14.92 3.20
N ASN A 255 -0.85 -15.19 1.97
CA ASN A 255 -1.76 -15.22 0.84
C ASN A 255 -2.29 -16.65 0.67
N SER A 256 -3.56 -16.86 1.02
CA SER A 256 -4.21 -18.17 1.00
C SER A 256 -4.32 -18.77 -0.41
N ARG A 257 -4.38 -17.94 -1.45
CA ARG A 257 -4.50 -18.39 -2.84
C ARG A 257 -3.18 -18.80 -3.47
N SER A 258 -2.09 -18.06 -3.18
CA SER A 258 -0.77 -18.32 -3.77
C SER A 258 0.15 -19.13 -2.86
N GLY A 259 -0.20 -19.29 -1.57
CA GLY A 259 0.66 -19.91 -0.57
C GLY A 259 1.87 -19.07 -0.16
N THR A 260 1.91 -17.79 -0.56
CA THR A 260 3.01 -16.92 -0.21
C THR A 260 2.92 -16.50 1.24
N VAL A 261 3.99 -16.70 2.01
CA VAL A 261 4.12 -16.28 3.42
C VAL A 261 5.21 -15.23 3.54
N VAL A 262 4.88 -14.09 4.14
CA VAL A 262 5.83 -13.04 4.46
C VAL A 262 5.92 -12.92 5.97
N ILE A 263 7.12 -13.07 6.51
CA ILE A 263 7.40 -13.11 7.95
C ILE A 263 8.37 -11.98 8.28
N ASN A 264 8.02 -11.17 9.27
CA ASN A 264 8.95 -10.20 9.83
C ASN A 264 9.94 -10.90 10.76
N GLY A 265 11.21 -10.49 10.78
CA GLY A 265 12.29 -11.10 11.56
C GLY A 265 12.10 -11.12 13.09
N LYS A 266 11.10 -10.40 13.62
CA LYS A 266 10.75 -10.37 15.05
C LYS A 266 9.67 -11.38 15.46
N VAL A 267 9.14 -12.14 14.53
CA VAL A 267 8.11 -13.15 14.82
C VAL A 267 8.73 -14.31 15.56
N ARG A 268 8.22 -14.58 16.76
CA ARG A 268 8.63 -15.71 17.59
C ARG A 268 7.44 -16.61 17.91
N VAL A 269 7.71 -17.90 18.05
CA VAL A 269 6.71 -18.89 18.42
C VAL A 269 7.13 -19.50 19.76
N GLN A 270 6.15 -19.61 20.67
CA GLN A 270 6.35 -20.27 21.97
C GLN A 270 6.24 -21.80 21.83
N PRO A 271 6.86 -22.56 22.73
CA PRO A 271 6.73 -24.04 22.78
C PRO A 271 5.26 -24.43 22.76
N THR A 272 4.85 -25.25 21.80
CA THR A 272 3.48 -25.74 21.64
C THR A 272 3.43 -26.91 20.66
N ALA A 273 2.35 -27.67 20.68
CA ALA A 273 2.07 -28.72 19.72
C ALA A 273 0.74 -28.38 19.00
N VAL A 274 0.75 -28.46 17.67
CA VAL A 274 -0.43 -28.26 16.83
C VAL A 274 -0.57 -29.47 15.91
N SER A 275 -1.77 -30.04 15.84
CA SER A 275 -2.11 -31.10 14.89
C SER A 275 -3.18 -30.58 13.92
N HIS A 276 -2.96 -30.75 12.63
CA HIS A 276 -3.91 -30.43 11.57
C HIS A 276 -3.94 -31.57 10.54
N GLY A 277 -5.09 -32.26 10.43
CA GLY A 277 -5.20 -33.44 9.58
C GLY A 277 -4.21 -34.55 9.98
N SER A 278 -3.37 -34.97 9.03
CA SER A 278 -2.30 -35.95 9.25
C SER A 278 -0.98 -35.33 9.73
N LEU A 279 -0.91 -33.99 9.81
CA LEU A 279 0.30 -33.27 10.20
C LEU A 279 0.27 -32.90 11.69
N THR A 280 1.32 -33.22 12.41
CA THR A 280 1.54 -32.77 13.79
C THR A 280 2.84 -31.99 13.88
N VAL A 281 2.73 -30.72 14.33
CA VAL A 281 3.87 -29.83 14.55
C VAL A 281 4.06 -29.65 16.05
N THR A 282 5.20 -30.09 16.58
CA THR A 282 5.56 -29.93 17.98
C THR A 282 6.79 -29.04 18.09
N ILE A 283 6.68 -28.00 18.90
CA ILE A 283 7.76 -27.06 19.23
C ILE A 283 8.09 -27.27 20.71
N SER A 284 9.29 -27.71 21.02
CA SER A 284 9.77 -27.91 22.39
C SER A 284 11.03 -27.08 22.61
N GLU A 285 11.20 -26.58 23.82
CA GLU A 285 12.38 -25.88 24.27
C GLU A 285 13.07 -26.71 25.36
N ASN A 286 14.31 -27.14 25.11
CA ASN A 286 15.11 -27.87 26.04
C ASN A 286 16.32 -27.03 26.47
N GLU A 287 16.57 -26.94 27.77
CA GLU A 287 17.76 -26.29 28.31
C GLU A 287 18.95 -27.27 28.28
N GLN A 288 19.97 -26.94 27.50
CA GLN A 288 21.26 -27.67 27.62
C GLN A 288 22.19 -26.94 28.58
N VAL A 289 22.56 -27.63 29.64
CA VAL A 289 23.52 -27.14 30.61
C VAL A 289 24.91 -27.63 30.20
N ASN A 290 25.73 -26.74 29.67
CA ASN A 290 27.14 -27.00 29.40
C ASN A 290 27.94 -26.71 30.67
N GLN A 291 28.28 -27.76 31.42
CA GLN A 291 29.13 -27.67 32.57
C GLN A 291 30.59 -27.95 32.21
N PRO A 292 31.52 -27.02 32.50
CA PRO A 292 32.95 -27.30 32.32
C PRO A 292 33.37 -28.48 33.22
N ASN A 293 34.37 -29.25 32.77
CA ASN A 293 34.95 -30.28 33.58
C ASN A 293 35.47 -29.73 34.95
N ALA A 294 35.31 -30.50 35.99
CA ALA A 294 35.55 -30.11 37.40
C ALA A 294 36.94 -29.51 37.74
N LEU A 295 37.87 -29.46 36.78
CA LEU A 295 39.21 -28.85 36.90
C LEU A 295 39.48 -27.72 35.90
N ALA A 296 38.52 -27.35 35.05
CA ALA A 296 38.64 -26.21 34.16
C ALA A 296 37.84 -25.05 34.75
N GLY A 297 38.53 -23.97 35.13
CA GLY A 297 37.88 -22.72 35.60
C GLY A 297 37.06 -22.08 34.46
N GLY A 298 35.76 -22.26 34.48
CA GLY A 298 34.81 -21.64 33.55
C GLY A 298 33.41 -21.63 34.16
N ASP A 299 32.62 -20.65 33.81
CA ASP A 299 31.23 -20.51 34.27
C ASP A 299 30.29 -21.48 33.56
N THR A 300 29.28 -22.00 34.25
CA THR A 300 28.20 -22.80 33.67
C THR A 300 27.35 -21.95 32.78
N VAL A 301 27.28 -22.27 31.48
CA VAL A 301 26.44 -21.56 30.51
C VAL A 301 25.23 -22.42 30.17
N VAL A 302 24.04 -21.94 30.49
CA VAL A 302 22.76 -22.54 30.08
C VAL A 302 22.35 -21.93 28.73
N THR A 303 22.31 -22.74 27.69
CA THR A 303 21.84 -22.35 26.38
C THR A 303 20.50 -23.02 26.10
N PRO A 304 19.40 -22.26 25.89
CA PRO A 304 18.14 -22.86 25.48
C PRO A 304 18.29 -23.43 24.06
N GLN A 305 17.85 -24.67 23.86
CA GLN A 305 17.82 -25.33 22.57
C GLN A 305 16.39 -25.69 22.23
N SER A 306 15.88 -25.14 21.10
CA SER A 306 14.52 -25.39 20.63
C SER A 306 14.53 -26.47 19.55
N GLU A 307 13.58 -27.41 19.63
CA GLU A 307 13.40 -28.51 18.67
C GLU A 307 12.00 -28.42 18.05
N VAL A 308 11.91 -28.51 16.70
CA VAL A 308 10.65 -28.62 15.97
C VAL A 308 10.54 -30.00 15.35
N LYS A 309 9.52 -30.76 15.75
CA LYS A 309 9.14 -32.04 15.12
C LYS A 309 7.90 -31.85 14.27
N VAL A 310 7.94 -32.31 13.01
CA VAL A 310 6.78 -32.42 12.16
C VAL A 310 6.61 -33.88 11.77
N GLU A 311 5.48 -34.46 12.14
CA GLU A 311 5.16 -35.87 11.85
C GLU A 311 3.95 -35.91 10.90
N GLU A 312 4.05 -36.71 9.83
CA GLU A 312 2.95 -37.06 8.94
C GLU A 312 2.42 -38.42 9.32
N GLY A 313 1.18 -38.49 9.81
CA GLY A 313 0.52 -39.72 10.20
C GLY A 313 -0.04 -40.48 9.00
N GLY A 314 0.78 -41.25 8.29
CA GLY A 314 0.36 -42.16 7.23
C GLY A 314 0.72 -43.59 7.58
N LEU A 315 -0.24 -44.52 7.46
CA LEU A 315 -0.02 -45.96 7.58
C LEU A 315 1.02 -46.41 6.54
N GLY A 316 2.30 -46.47 6.94
CA GLY A 316 3.26 -47.29 6.24
C GLY A 316 4.61 -46.72 5.80
N LYS A 317 5.12 -45.59 6.31
CA LYS A 317 6.57 -45.31 6.26
C LYS A 317 6.98 -44.32 7.32
N ALA A 318 7.63 -44.78 8.36
CA ALA A 318 8.30 -43.96 9.36
C ALA A 318 9.55 -43.33 8.74
N GLY A 319 9.43 -42.10 8.35
CA GLY A 319 10.56 -41.20 8.03
C GLY A 319 10.63 -40.14 9.14
N ASN A 320 11.34 -40.44 10.23
CA ASN A 320 11.64 -39.45 11.25
C ASN A 320 12.54 -38.36 10.64
N HIS A 321 11.99 -37.24 10.24
CA HIS A 321 12.77 -36.06 9.92
C HIS A 321 12.89 -35.20 11.18
N MET A 322 13.93 -35.46 11.98
CA MET A 322 14.33 -34.61 13.10
C MET A 322 15.17 -33.43 12.57
N PHE A 323 14.75 -32.23 12.89
CA PHE A 323 15.55 -31.03 12.64
C PHE A 323 15.89 -30.38 13.97
N VAL A 324 17.20 -30.19 14.24
CA VAL A 324 17.74 -29.51 15.42
C VAL A 324 17.93 -28.04 15.04
N PHE A 325 17.34 -27.14 15.82
CA PHE A 325 17.45 -25.68 15.60
C PHE A 325 18.05 -25.00 16.84
N ASN A 326 18.77 -23.89 16.59
CA ASN A 326 19.35 -23.07 17.65
C ASN A 326 18.30 -22.32 18.48
N PRO A 327 18.63 -21.80 19.67
CA PRO A 327 17.66 -21.23 20.61
C PRO A 327 16.79 -20.11 20.04
N GLY A 328 15.49 -20.26 20.21
CA GLY A 328 14.45 -19.33 19.72
C GLY A 328 14.00 -19.65 18.31
N VAL A 329 13.16 -20.70 18.14
CA VAL A 329 12.60 -21.10 16.84
C VAL A 329 11.95 -19.89 16.14
N THR A 330 12.47 -19.56 14.98
CA THR A 330 11.85 -18.56 14.13
C THR A 330 10.70 -19.19 13.35
N LEU A 331 9.64 -18.43 13.09
CA LEU A 331 8.52 -18.93 12.30
C LEU A 331 8.97 -19.37 10.88
N ASP A 332 10.02 -18.77 10.34
CA ASP A 332 10.62 -19.15 9.05
C ASP A 332 11.08 -20.62 9.03
N GLU A 333 11.66 -21.10 10.12
CA GLU A 333 12.09 -22.50 10.25
C GLU A 333 10.89 -23.46 10.31
N ILE A 334 9.81 -23.06 10.97
CA ILE A 334 8.57 -23.83 11.02
C ILE A 334 7.95 -23.92 9.63
N VAL A 335 7.84 -22.78 8.92
CA VAL A 335 7.30 -22.74 7.55
C VAL A 335 8.15 -23.59 6.59
N LYS A 336 9.47 -23.52 6.69
CA LYS A 336 10.37 -24.36 5.89
C LYS A 336 10.18 -25.85 6.19
N SER A 337 9.98 -26.21 7.46
CA SER A 337 9.77 -27.59 7.88
C SER A 337 8.42 -28.13 7.40
N VAL A 338 7.35 -27.34 7.52
CA VAL A 338 6.02 -27.68 7.04
C VAL A 338 6.00 -27.81 5.50
N ASN A 339 6.67 -26.91 4.77
CA ASN A 339 6.79 -26.99 3.32
C ASN A 339 7.60 -28.23 2.85
N LYS A 340 8.62 -28.69 3.62
CA LYS A 340 9.39 -29.90 3.29
C LYS A 340 8.54 -31.18 3.38
N VAL A 341 7.52 -31.20 4.21
CA VAL A 341 6.58 -32.32 4.36
C VAL A 341 5.51 -32.30 3.25
N GLY A 342 5.45 -31.24 2.43
CA GLY A 342 4.52 -31.15 1.31
C GLY A 342 3.13 -30.65 1.67
N ALA A 343 2.98 -29.98 2.81
CA ALA A 343 1.73 -29.36 3.23
C ALA A 343 1.29 -28.27 2.24
N GLY A 344 -0.02 -28.21 1.97
CA GLY A 344 -0.60 -27.20 1.11
C GLY A 344 -0.66 -25.81 1.77
N PRO A 345 -0.90 -24.76 0.96
CA PRO A 345 -1.08 -23.40 1.48
C PRO A 345 -2.19 -23.27 2.53
N SER A 346 -3.28 -24.02 2.35
CA SER A 346 -4.42 -24.06 3.29
C SER A 346 -4.05 -24.64 4.64
N ASP A 347 -3.21 -25.68 4.64
CA ASP A 347 -2.78 -26.35 5.88
C ASP A 347 -1.87 -25.43 6.69
N LEU A 348 -0.98 -24.70 6.00
CA LEU A 348 -0.13 -23.70 6.63
C LEU A 348 -0.94 -22.59 7.30
N VAL A 349 -1.98 -22.07 6.61
CA VAL A 349 -2.90 -21.06 7.19
C VAL A 349 -3.55 -21.61 8.44
N ALA A 350 -4.10 -22.83 8.40
CA ALA A 350 -4.78 -23.45 9.54
C ALA A 350 -3.82 -23.67 10.74
N ILE A 351 -2.58 -24.09 10.48
CA ILE A 351 -1.55 -24.24 11.52
C ILE A 351 -1.22 -22.87 12.16
N LEU A 352 -1.05 -21.82 11.36
CA LEU A 352 -0.75 -20.47 11.85
C LEU A 352 -1.90 -19.88 12.65
N GLU A 353 -3.15 -20.10 12.22
CA GLU A 353 -4.36 -19.69 12.96
C GLU A 353 -4.48 -20.43 14.30
N ALA A 354 -4.19 -21.75 14.31
CA ALA A 354 -4.17 -22.53 15.54
C ALA A 354 -3.08 -22.05 16.51
N LEU A 355 -1.86 -21.79 16.02
CA LEU A 355 -0.76 -21.21 16.81
C LEU A 355 -1.13 -19.83 17.37
N LYS A 356 -1.83 -18.99 16.58
CA LYS A 356 -2.31 -17.68 17.02
C LYS A 356 -3.40 -17.81 18.08
N SER A 357 -4.36 -18.70 17.89
CA SER A 357 -5.46 -18.96 18.82
C SER A 357 -4.98 -19.57 20.15
N ALA A 358 -3.95 -20.40 20.10
CA ALA A 358 -3.29 -20.93 21.27
C ALA A 358 -2.40 -19.92 22.01
N GLY A 359 -2.20 -18.69 21.47
CA GLY A 359 -1.31 -17.68 22.03
C GLY A 359 0.18 -17.99 21.85
N ALA A 360 0.52 -19.05 21.13
CA ALA A 360 1.89 -19.44 20.88
C ALA A 360 2.58 -18.54 19.83
N LEU A 361 1.83 -18.02 18.86
CA LEU A 361 2.32 -17.06 17.87
C LEU A 361 2.20 -15.62 18.40
N ARG A 362 3.33 -15.01 18.77
CA ARG A 362 3.40 -13.62 19.21
C ARG A 362 3.61 -12.69 18.02
N ALA A 363 2.61 -12.63 17.16
CA ALA A 363 2.59 -11.75 15.99
C ALA A 363 1.16 -11.44 15.57
N GLU A 364 0.99 -10.38 14.79
CA GLU A 364 -0.24 -10.11 14.05
C GLU A 364 -0.28 -11.03 12.83
N LEU A 365 -1.34 -11.83 12.70
CA LEU A 365 -1.57 -12.69 11.53
C LEU A 365 -2.58 -12.01 10.60
N ILE A 366 -2.17 -11.78 9.35
CA ILE A 366 -3.00 -11.18 8.29
C ILE A 366 -3.10 -12.19 7.16
N ILE A 367 -4.33 -12.57 6.80
CA ILE A 367 -4.63 -13.48 5.68
C ILE A 367 -5.23 -12.66 4.54
N ILE A 368 -4.66 -12.81 3.32
CA ILE A 368 -5.06 -12.09 2.10
C ILE A 368 -5.31 -13.05 0.93
#